data_536bf78e3f3720afc68c3a410ba03c61
#
_entry.id   536bf78e3f3720afc68c3a410ba03c61
#
_cell.length_a   1.000
_cell.length_b   1.000
_cell.length_c   1.000
_cell.angle_alpha   90.00
_cell.angle_beta   90.00
_cell.angle_gamma   90.00
#
_symmetry.space_group_name_H-M   'P 1'
#
loop_
_entity.id
_entity.type
_entity.pdbx_description
1 polymer ?
#
loop_
_entity_poly.entity_id
_entity_poly.type
_entity_poly.pdbx_seq_one_letter_code
_entity_poly.pdbx_strand_id
1 'polypeptide(L)'
;GHRNWIVITDMAYPLQNKPGIETIYTGESFENVIETVSKKLKKAPHVYAHYYQDEELKALTDDLCPGIQDYRSTVQKFVPESEVSYVRHDKLLSRINSVSNSYNVLVIKTKLVLPYTSLFIELDCKYWNKDSQEKLEKTLREMK
;
A
#
# COMPACT_ATOMS: atom_id res chain seq x y z
N GLY A 1 -16.69 0.95 0.71
CA GLY A 1 -16.03 0.84 -0.57
C GLY A 1 -15.17 -0.41 -0.68
N HIS A 2 -15.11 -0.96 -1.88
CA HIS A 2 -14.29 -2.13 -2.16
C HIS A 2 -12.86 -1.70 -2.43
N ARG A 3 -11.95 -2.03 -1.52
CA ARG A 3 -10.58 -1.59 -1.63
C ARG A 3 -9.63 -2.76 -1.50
N ASN A 4 -9.00 -3.11 -2.61
CA ASN A 4 -7.91 -4.06 -2.61
C ASN A 4 -6.61 -3.33 -2.25
N TRP A 5 -5.63 -4.07 -1.75
CA TRP A 5 -4.36 -3.50 -1.35
C TRP A 5 -3.20 -4.21 -2.04
N ILE A 6 -2.16 -3.44 -2.32
CA ILE A 6 -0.85 -3.95 -2.74
C ILE A 6 0.16 -3.51 -1.69
N VAL A 7 0.98 -4.44 -1.21
CA VAL A 7 2.06 -4.14 -0.27
C VAL A 7 3.39 -4.50 -0.94
N ILE A 8 4.26 -3.51 -1.13
CA ILE A 8 5.62 -3.73 -1.63
C ILE A 8 6.54 -3.69 -0.42
N THR A 9 7.26 -4.78 -0.16
CA THR A 9 7.90 -4.94 1.13
C THR A 9 9.30 -5.55 1.06
N ASP A 10 9.99 -5.54 2.21
CA ASP A 10 11.30 -6.14 2.38
C ASP A 10 11.21 -7.67 2.52
N MET A 11 12.37 -8.32 2.63
CA MET A 11 12.44 -9.79 2.75
C MET A 11 11.90 -10.31 4.07
N ALA A 12 11.92 -9.50 5.12
CA ALA A 12 11.56 -9.91 6.48
C ALA A 12 10.08 -9.70 6.82
N TYR A 13 9.29 -9.15 5.88
CA TYR A 13 7.87 -8.93 6.12
C TYR A 13 7.19 -10.24 6.54
N PRO A 14 6.36 -10.23 7.59
CA PRO A 14 5.76 -11.46 8.10
C PRO A 14 4.89 -12.16 7.07
N LEU A 15 5.07 -13.47 6.93
CA LEU A 15 4.18 -14.29 6.12
C LEU A 15 2.83 -14.40 6.81
N GLN A 16 1.77 -14.01 6.12
CA GLN A 16 0.41 -14.07 6.65
C GLN A 16 -0.39 -15.14 5.93
N ASN A 17 -0.91 -16.11 6.68
CA ASN A 17 -1.61 -17.27 6.13
C ASN A 17 -3.13 -17.07 6.05
N LYS A 18 -3.59 -15.86 5.78
CA LYS A 18 -5.02 -15.60 5.63
C LYS A 18 -5.46 -15.81 4.18
N PRO A 19 -6.66 -16.36 3.95
CA PRO A 19 -7.14 -16.61 2.59
C PRO A 19 -7.19 -15.39 1.66
N GLY A 20 -7.38 -14.20 2.20
CA GLY A 20 -7.42 -12.97 1.42
C GLY A 20 -6.06 -12.38 1.10
N ILE A 21 -4.96 -12.97 1.56
CA ILE A 21 -3.62 -12.45 1.38
C ILE A 21 -2.80 -13.39 0.51
N GLU A 22 -2.34 -12.91 -0.64
CA GLU A 22 -1.42 -13.60 -1.52
C GLU A 22 -0.04 -12.96 -1.39
N THR A 23 1.00 -13.76 -1.21
CA THR A 23 2.38 -13.28 -1.11
C THR A 23 3.19 -13.80 -2.28
N ILE A 24 3.85 -12.90 -3.00
CA ILE A 24 4.75 -13.22 -4.10
C ILE A 24 6.17 -12.79 -3.72
N TYR A 25 7.13 -13.68 -3.89
CA TYR A 25 8.55 -13.37 -3.77
C TYR A 25 9.12 -13.17 -5.16
N THR A 26 9.53 -11.94 -5.48
CA THR A 26 9.95 -11.58 -6.84
C THR A 26 11.42 -11.86 -7.12
N GLY A 27 12.26 -11.85 -6.10
CA GLY A 27 13.72 -11.88 -6.30
C GLY A 27 14.26 -10.60 -6.94
N GLU A 28 13.44 -9.56 -7.03
CA GLU A 28 13.79 -8.29 -7.65
C GLU A 28 14.11 -7.20 -6.60
N SER A 29 14.77 -6.13 -7.05
CA SER A 29 15.00 -4.97 -6.21
C SER A 29 13.70 -4.24 -5.92
N PHE A 30 13.66 -3.50 -4.83
CA PHE A 30 12.53 -2.64 -4.50
C PHE A 30 12.25 -1.64 -5.62
N GLU A 31 13.31 -1.04 -6.18
CA GLU A 31 13.16 -0.06 -7.26
C GLU A 31 12.48 -0.64 -8.50
N ASN A 32 12.87 -1.86 -8.91
CA ASN A 32 12.23 -2.52 -10.06
C ASN A 32 10.76 -2.79 -9.80
N VAL A 33 10.42 -3.24 -8.60
CA VAL A 33 9.04 -3.56 -8.24
C VAL A 33 8.18 -2.30 -8.18
N ILE A 34 8.64 -1.25 -7.50
CA ILE A 34 7.85 0.00 -7.40
C ILE A 34 7.68 0.66 -8.76
N GLU A 35 8.69 0.60 -9.62
CA GLU A 35 8.60 1.11 -10.98
C GLU A 35 7.51 0.37 -11.77
N THR A 36 7.52 -0.95 -11.74
CA THR A 36 6.53 -1.77 -12.45
C THR A 36 5.12 -1.52 -11.94
N VAL A 37 4.93 -1.49 -10.62
CA VAL A 37 3.62 -1.23 -10.02
C VAL A 37 3.13 0.16 -10.36
N SER A 38 3.99 1.17 -10.25
CA SER A 38 3.63 2.56 -10.57
C SER A 38 3.20 2.74 -12.01
N LYS A 39 3.91 2.10 -12.96
CA LYS A 39 3.54 2.14 -14.37
C LYS A 39 2.17 1.53 -14.62
N LYS A 40 1.88 0.39 -13.99
CA LYS A 40 0.57 -0.26 -14.11
C LYS A 40 -0.55 0.58 -13.53
N LEU A 41 -0.32 1.21 -12.38
CA LEU A 41 -1.33 2.08 -11.75
C LEU A 41 -1.63 3.31 -12.61
N LYS A 42 -0.62 3.90 -13.24
CA LYS A 42 -0.81 5.04 -14.14
C LYS A 42 -1.64 4.69 -15.38
N LYS A 43 -1.59 3.44 -15.82
CA LYS A 43 -2.37 2.96 -16.97
C LYS A 43 -3.77 2.50 -16.60
N ALA A 44 -4.13 2.52 -15.33
CA ALA A 44 -5.44 2.11 -14.84
C ALA A 44 -6.31 3.34 -14.56
N PRO A 45 -7.09 3.83 -15.55
CA PRO A 45 -7.76 5.14 -15.46
C PRO A 45 -8.86 5.18 -14.40
N HIS A 46 -9.35 4.03 -13.95
CA HIS A 46 -10.45 3.94 -12.99
C HIS A 46 -9.96 3.65 -11.56
N VAL A 47 -8.66 3.62 -11.34
CA VAL A 47 -8.07 3.30 -10.05
C VAL A 47 -7.40 4.53 -9.46
N TYR A 48 -7.68 4.80 -8.20
CA TYR A 48 -7.00 5.81 -7.39
C TYR A 48 -6.20 5.11 -6.31
N ALA A 49 -4.92 5.47 -6.16
CA ALA A 49 -4.03 4.86 -5.18
C ALA A 49 -3.83 5.78 -3.99
N HIS A 50 -4.02 5.25 -2.78
CA HIS A 50 -3.66 5.90 -1.52
C HIS A 50 -2.44 5.19 -0.97
N TYR A 51 -1.40 5.96 -0.62
CA TYR A 51 -0.11 5.42 -0.19
C TYR A 51 0.08 5.59 1.31
N TYR A 52 0.57 4.55 1.96
CA TYR A 52 0.89 4.57 3.39
C TYR A 52 2.27 3.98 3.63
N GLN A 53 2.98 4.56 4.58
CA GLN A 53 4.25 4.01 5.07
C GLN A 53 4.25 3.99 6.60
N ASP A 54 5.15 3.20 7.17
CA ASP A 54 5.31 3.13 8.61
C ASP A 54 5.78 4.48 9.16
N GLU A 55 5.12 4.98 10.20
CA GLU A 55 5.54 6.21 10.87
C GLU A 55 6.96 6.08 11.43
N GLU A 56 7.34 4.88 11.86
CA GLU A 56 8.69 4.58 12.36
C GLU A 56 9.78 4.92 11.34
N LEU A 57 9.48 4.85 10.05
CA LEU A 57 10.42 5.21 8.98
C LEU A 57 10.97 6.63 9.14
N LYS A 58 10.16 7.56 9.63
CA LYS A 58 10.57 8.95 9.81
C LYS A 58 11.70 9.13 10.82
N ALA A 59 11.83 8.21 11.76
CA ALA A 59 12.87 8.26 12.78
C ALA A 59 14.18 7.59 12.35
N LEU A 60 14.21 6.92 11.20
CA LEU A 60 15.38 6.21 10.71
C LEU A 60 16.32 7.16 9.97
N THR A 61 17.61 7.04 10.29
CA THR A 61 18.69 7.78 9.63
C THR A 61 19.71 6.80 9.07
N ASP A 62 20.60 7.27 8.19
CA ASP A 62 21.65 6.40 7.63
C ASP A 62 22.61 5.90 8.72
N ASP A 63 22.80 6.66 9.80
CA ASP A 63 23.62 6.20 10.92
C ASP A 63 22.99 4.98 11.61
N LEU A 64 21.68 5.02 11.81
CA LEU A 64 20.94 3.93 12.44
C LEU A 64 20.66 2.78 11.46
N CYS A 65 20.40 3.13 10.22
CA CYS A 65 19.96 2.19 9.20
C CYS A 65 20.60 2.55 7.84
N PRO A 66 21.85 2.09 7.57
CA PRO A 66 22.54 2.45 6.33
C PRO A 66 21.73 2.09 5.08
N GLY A 67 21.58 3.06 4.17
CA GLY A 67 20.82 2.92 2.95
C GLY A 67 19.38 3.44 3.01
N ILE A 68 18.92 3.90 4.18
CA ILE A 68 17.54 4.35 4.32
C ILE A 68 17.25 5.63 3.53
N GLN A 69 18.21 6.51 3.35
CA GLN A 69 18.03 7.73 2.57
C GLN A 69 17.89 7.41 1.07
N ASP A 70 18.68 6.47 0.59
CA ASP A 70 18.55 5.99 -0.80
C ASP A 70 17.18 5.37 -1.04
N TYR A 71 16.68 4.61 -0.07
CA TYR A 71 15.34 4.06 -0.13
C TYR A 71 14.27 5.16 -0.23
N ARG A 72 14.36 6.18 0.63
CA ARG A 72 13.41 7.32 0.57
C ARG A 72 13.45 8.02 -0.78
N SER A 73 14.63 8.23 -1.32
CA SER A 73 14.80 8.86 -2.63
C SER A 73 14.18 8.01 -3.73
N THR A 74 14.33 6.70 -3.65
CA THR A 74 13.72 5.76 -4.61
C THR A 74 12.20 5.86 -4.58
N VAL A 75 11.59 5.85 -3.39
CA VAL A 75 10.13 5.98 -3.27
C VAL A 75 9.67 7.31 -3.86
N GLN A 76 10.36 8.40 -3.57
CA GLN A 76 10.00 9.75 -4.03
C GLN A 76 10.05 9.91 -5.54
N LYS A 77 10.82 9.09 -6.25
CA LYS A 77 10.81 9.07 -7.71
C LYS A 77 9.44 8.67 -8.28
N PHE A 78 8.69 7.88 -7.55
CA PHE A 78 7.43 7.30 -8.03
C PHE A 78 6.21 7.81 -7.27
N VAL A 79 6.39 8.19 -6.00
CA VAL A 79 5.31 8.65 -5.13
C VAL A 79 5.75 9.93 -4.43
N PRO A 80 5.13 11.08 -4.73
CA PRO A 80 5.43 12.32 -4.01
C PRO A 80 5.16 12.16 -2.52
N GLU A 81 6.04 12.69 -1.69
CA GLU A 81 5.91 12.59 -0.24
C GLU A 81 4.59 13.15 0.27
N SER A 82 4.08 14.21 -0.38
CA SER A 82 2.79 14.80 -0.03
C SER A 82 1.60 13.85 -0.20
N GLU A 83 1.76 12.77 -0.97
CA GLU A 83 0.71 11.77 -1.19
C GLU A 83 0.82 10.58 -0.23
N VAL A 84 1.83 10.56 0.63
CA VAL A 84 2.05 9.45 1.57
C VAL A 84 1.50 9.81 2.95
N SER A 85 0.67 8.92 3.50
CA SER A 85 0.21 9.00 4.88
C SER A 85 1.05 8.07 5.74
N TYR A 86 1.46 8.53 6.92
CA TYR A 86 2.29 7.75 7.83
C TYR A 86 1.45 7.23 8.99
N VAL A 87 1.52 5.92 9.21
CA VAL A 87 0.75 5.23 10.25
C VAL A 87 1.69 4.27 10.97
N ARG A 88 1.50 4.09 12.28
CA ARG A 88 2.31 3.16 13.06
C ARG A 88 2.27 1.77 12.43
N HIS A 89 3.41 1.09 12.40
CA HIS A 89 3.58 -0.22 11.76
C HIS A 89 2.55 -1.24 12.23
N ASP A 90 2.35 -1.36 13.54
CA ASP A 90 1.40 -2.32 14.10
C ASP A 90 -0.05 -2.06 13.65
N LYS A 91 -0.42 -0.80 13.50
CA LYS A 91 -1.74 -0.42 13.00
C LYS A 91 -1.93 -0.75 11.53
N LEU A 92 -0.89 -0.57 10.70
CA LEU A 92 -0.94 -0.96 9.30
C LEU A 92 -1.07 -2.47 9.14
N LEU A 93 -0.31 -3.24 9.90
CA LEU A 93 -0.43 -4.70 9.88
C LEU A 93 -1.82 -5.16 10.31
N SER A 94 -2.39 -4.55 11.34
CA SER A 94 -3.76 -4.86 11.78
C SER A 94 -4.78 -4.52 10.71
N ARG A 95 -4.60 -3.40 10.01
CA ARG A 95 -5.48 -2.99 8.92
C ARG A 95 -5.45 -3.99 7.77
N ILE A 96 -4.26 -4.42 7.34
CA ILE A 96 -4.10 -5.43 6.29
C ILE A 96 -4.77 -6.73 6.70
N ASN A 97 -4.57 -7.16 7.94
CA ASN A 97 -5.16 -8.36 8.46
C ASN A 97 -6.71 -8.29 8.47
N SER A 98 -7.25 -7.16 8.85
CA SER A 98 -8.69 -6.92 8.88
C SER A 98 -9.29 -6.82 7.47
N VAL A 99 -8.63 -6.09 6.58
CA VAL A 99 -9.09 -5.89 5.19
C VAL A 99 -9.14 -7.22 4.45
N SER A 100 -8.21 -8.14 4.70
CA SER A 100 -8.14 -9.43 4.02
C SER A 100 -9.37 -10.33 4.28
N ASN A 101 -10.18 -10.01 5.27
CA ASN A 101 -11.43 -10.74 5.51
C ASN A 101 -12.50 -10.44 4.43
N SER A 102 -12.42 -9.29 3.78
CA SER A 102 -13.42 -8.82 2.81
C SER A 102 -12.86 -8.55 1.43
N TYR A 103 -11.55 -8.27 1.33
CA TYR A 103 -10.87 -7.85 0.10
C TYR A 103 -9.56 -8.58 -0.09
N ASN A 104 -9.02 -8.50 -1.30
CA ASN A 104 -7.75 -9.14 -1.61
C ASN A 104 -6.58 -8.22 -1.30
N VAL A 105 -5.53 -8.81 -0.74
CA VAL A 105 -4.26 -8.15 -0.47
C VAL A 105 -3.15 -8.91 -1.21
N LEU A 106 -2.41 -8.20 -2.04
CA LEU A 106 -1.24 -8.75 -2.72
C LEU A 106 0.02 -8.22 -2.05
N VAL A 107 0.81 -9.09 -1.45
CA VAL A 107 2.10 -8.75 -0.84
C VAL A 107 3.21 -9.13 -1.82
N ILE A 108 4.01 -8.17 -2.24
CA ILE A 108 5.12 -8.36 -3.16
C ILE A 108 6.42 -8.19 -2.39
N LYS A 109 7.10 -9.28 -2.09
CA LYS A 109 8.39 -9.26 -1.41
C LYS A 109 9.51 -8.97 -2.39
N THR A 110 10.42 -8.08 -1.99
CA THR A 110 11.60 -7.69 -2.77
C THR A 110 12.87 -8.13 -2.08
N LYS A 111 14.02 -7.83 -2.68
CA LYS A 111 15.33 -8.09 -2.08
C LYS A 111 15.72 -7.10 -0.98
N LEU A 112 14.89 -6.08 -0.73
CA LEU A 112 15.21 -5.06 0.26
C LEU A 112 15.36 -5.67 1.65
N VAL A 113 16.38 -5.22 2.38
CA VAL A 113 16.71 -5.74 3.72
C VAL A 113 16.76 -4.64 4.78
N LEU A 114 15.97 -3.58 4.58
CA LEU A 114 15.86 -2.46 5.51
C LEU A 114 14.52 -2.53 6.27
N PRO A 115 14.50 -2.21 7.58
CA PRO A 115 13.27 -2.29 8.36
C PRO A 115 12.34 -1.10 8.11
N TYR A 116 11.06 -1.29 8.36
CA TYR A 116 10.02 -0.26 8.27
C TYR A 116 9.92 0.39 6.89
N THR A 117 10.18 -0.38 5.84
CA THR A 117 10.24 0.13 4.46
C THR A 117 9.10 -0.37 3.57
N SER A 118 8.08 -0.99 4.14
CA SER A 118 6.93 -1.42 3.36
C SER A 118 6.15 -0.21 2.83
N LEU A 119 5.76 -0.29 1.56
CA LEU A 119 4.85 0.67 0.94
C LEU A 119 3.49 0.01 0.79
N PHE A 120 2.50 0.55 1.46
CA PHE A 120 1.13 0.05 1.45
C PHE A 120 0.31 0.90 0.48
N ILE A 121 -0.32 0.25 -0.49
CA ILE A 121 -1.09 0.93 -1.53
C ILE A 121 -2.54 0.44 -1.45
N GLU A 122 -3.42 1.33 -1.05
CA GLU A 122 -4.86 1.09 -1.04
C GLU A 122 -5.43 1.51 -2.39
N LEU A 123 -6.09 0.60 -3.08
CA LEU A 123 -6.67 0.86 -4.40
C LEU A 123 -8.14 1.22 -4.26
N ASP A 124 -8.50 2.40 -4.72
CA ASP A 124 -9.85 2.92 -4.66
C ASP A 124 -10.37 3.18 -6.07
N CYS A 125 -11.66 3.37 -6.17
CA CYS A 125 -12.36 3.62 -7.42
C CYS A 125 -12.41 5.12 -7.72
N LYS A 126 -11.98 5.53 -8.92
CA LYS A 126 -12.02 6.94 -9.32
C LYS A 126 -13.40 7.43 -9.71
N TYR A 127 -14.25 6.55 -10.23
CA TYR A 127 -15.55 6.94 -10.77
C TYR A 127 -16.68 6.83 -9.75
N TRP A 128 -16.37 6.46 -8.51
CA TRP A 128 -17.36 6.33 -7.44
C TRP A 128 -16.74 6.76 -6.12
N ASN A 129 -17.42 7.61 -5.37
CA ASN A 129 -16.92 8.12 -4.11
C ASN A 129 -17.94 7.97 -2.98
N LYS A 130 -17.54 8.33 -1.77
CA LYS A 130 -18.38 8.23 -0.58
C LYS A 130 -19.66 9.05 -0.71
N ASP A 131 -19.57 10.26 -1.25
CA ASP A 131 -20.74 11.13 -1.42
C ASP A 131 -21.75 10.51 -2.38
N SER A 132 -21.27 9.94 -3.49
CA SER A 132 -22.13 9.24 -4.44
C SER A 132 -22.83 8.04 -3.80
N GLN A 133 -22.09 7.30 -2.97
CA GLN A 133 -22.65 6.15 -2.27
C GLN A 133 -23.73 6.57 -1.27
N GLU A 134 -23.50 7.63 -0.52
CA GLU A 134 -24.48 8.14 0.44
C GLU A 134 -25.76 8.62 -0.27
N LYS A 135 -25.61 9.28 -1.40
CA LYS A 135 -26.76 9.72 -2.21
C LYS A 135 -27.54 8.52 -2.75
N LEU A 136 -26.85 7.49 -3.23
CA LEU A 136 -27.51 6.29 -3.69
C LEU A 136 -28.28 5.60 -2.57
N GLU A 137 -27.67 5.44 -1.40
CA GLU A 137 -28.31 4.79 -0.25
C GLU A 137 -29.56 5.57 0.20
N LYS A 138 -29.48 6.90 0.19
CA LYS A 138 -30.63 7.76 0.52
C LYS A 138 -31.76 7.54 -0.49
N THR A 139 -31.44 7.54 -1.78
CA THR A 139 -32.42 7.29 -2.84
C THR A 139 -33.08 5.94 -2.69
N LEU A 140 -32.29 4.90 -2.40
CA LEU A 140 -32.85 3.54 -2.21
C LEU A 140 -33.81 3.48 -1.02
N ARG A 141 -33.50 4.20 0.08
CA ARG A 141 -34.42 4.28 1.22
C ARG A 141 -35.73 4.97 0.88
N GLU A 142 -35.67 5.99 0.04
CA GLU A 142 -36.86 6.76 -0.38
C GLU A 142 -37.74 6.00 -1.38
N MET A 143 -37.19 5.00 -2.03
CA MET A 143 -37.91 4.18 -3.01
C MET A 143 -38.76 3.09 -2.39
N LYS A 144 -38.68 2.89 -1.08
CA LYS A 144 -39.46 1.84 -0.38
C LYS A 144 -40.86 2.29 -0.02
#